data_c191abfa1e49cd5bab9efef605de7948
#
_entry.id   c191abfa1e49cd5bab9efef605de7948
#
_cell.length_a   1.000
_cell.length_b   1.000
_cell.length_c   1.000
_cell.angle_alpha   90.00
_cell.angle_beta   90.00
_cell.angle_gamma   90.00
#
_symmetry.space_group_name_H-M   'P 1'
#
loop_
_entity.id
_entity.type
_entity.pdbx_description
1 polymer ?
#
loop_
_entity_poly.entity_id
_entity_poly.type
_entity_poly.pdbx_seq_one_letter_code
_entity_poly.pdbx_strand_id
1 'polypeptide(L)'
;KVASLSDPLGCRQLHRELDQGLVLERVSVPLGVVGVIFEARPDAVMQIASLAIRSGNGALLKGGSEARCTNEAVMDALQAGLAASPVSADALALLTTRQESLALLRLDGLVDLIIPRGSNELVRFIQDNTRIPVLGHADGVCHLYVDAAADIAKAVRVAVDSKSQYPAACNA
;
A
#
# COMPACT_ATOMS: atom_id res chain seq x y z
N LYS A 1 -2.07 8.08 14.40
CA LYS A 1 -0.82 7.33 14.18
C LYS A 1 -0.06 7.86 12.97
N VAL A 2 -0.67 8.00 11.77
CA VAL A 2 0.03 8.58 10.59
C VAL A 2 0.40 10.04 10.82
N ALA A 3 -0.46 10.84 11.44
CA ALA A 3 -0.19 12.24 11.74
C ALA A 3 1.05 12.49 12.63
N SER A 4 1.45 11.49 13.44
CA SER A 4 2.63 11.57 14.30
C SER A 4 3.93 11.07 13.65
N LEU A 5 3.87 10.59 12.41
CA LEU A 5 5.07 10.21 11.66
C LEU A 5 5.87 11.45 11.25
N SER A 6 7.17 11.31 11.15
CA SER A 6 8.04 12.34 10.57
C SER A 6 7.67 12.57 9.09
N ASP A 7 7.96 13.77 8.57
CA ASP A 7 7.78 14.05 7.15
C ASP A 7 8.77 13.21 6.34
N PRO A 8 8.30 12.37 5.40
CA PRO A 8 9.19 11.56 4.58
C PRO A 8 9.81 12.31 3.40
N LEU A 9 9.32 13.53 3.09
CA LEU A 9 9.72 14.27 1.91
C LEU A 9 10.97 15.13 2.17
N GLY A 10 11.80 15.28 1.13
CA GLY A 10 13.00 16.10 1.19
C GLY A 10 14.09 15.57 2.12
N CYS A 11 13.95 14.37 2.65
CA CYS A 11 14.95 13.77 3.53
C CYS A 11 16.18 13.35 2.75
N ARG A 12 17.34 13.94 3.09
CA ARG A 12 18.62 13.52 2.52
C ARG A 12 19.07 12.21 3.17
N GLN A 13 18.95 11.11 2.42
CA GLN A 13 19.25 9.74 2.88
C GLN A 13 20.71 9.34 2.64
N LEU A 14 21.37 9.98 1.66
CA LEU A 14 22.77 9.79 1.33
C LEU A 14 23.37 11.13 0.92
N HIS A 15 24.58 11.37 1.40
CA HIS A 15 25.46 12.44 0.92
C HIS A 15 26.88 11.88 0.86
N ARG A 16 27.45 11.84 -0.32
CA ARG A 16 28.77 11.24 -0.53
C ARG A 16 29.54 12.00 -1.62
N GLU A 17 30.72 12.43 -1.31
CA GLU A 17 31.66 12.90 -2.31
C GLU A 17 32.29 11.68 -3.02
N LEU A 18 32.15 11.62 -4.33
CA LEU A 18 32.65 10.52 -5.18
C LEU A 18 34.04 10.87 -5.72
N ASP A 19 34.29 12.16 -5.99
CA ASP A 19 35.57 12.73 -6.42
C ASP A 19 35.56 14.22 -6.05
N GLN A 20 36.68 14.89 -6.19
CA GLN A 20 36.82 16.30 -5.82
C GLN A 20 35.76 17.18 -6.52
N GLY A 21 34.83 17.72 -5.72
CA GLY A 21 33.73 18.53 -6.19
C GLY A 21 32.54 17.77 -6.82
N LEU A 22 32.59 16.42 -6.89
CA LEU A 22 31.50 15.57 -7.37
C LEU A 22 30.74 14.97 -6.19
N VAL A 23 29.59 15.53 -5.86
CA VAL A 23 28.76 15.09 -4.72
C VAL A 23 27.53 14.33 -5.21
N LEU A 24 27.32 13.14 -4.66
CA LEU A 24 26.11 12.33 -4.83
C LEU A 24 25.19 12.52 -3.62
N GLU A 25 23.96 12.95 -3.89
CA GLU A 25 22.91 13.01 -2.88
C GLU A 25 21.73 12.12 -3.26
N ARG A 26 21.14 11.46 -2.26
CA ARG A 26 19.86 10.76 -2.41
C ARG A 26 18.83 11.46 -1.52
N VAL A 27 17.83 12.06 -2.16
CA VAL A 27 16.74 12.78 -1.50
C VAL A 27 15.43 12.08 -1.77
N SER A 28 14.59 11.94 -0.74
CA SER A 28 13.26 11.35 -0.90
C SER A 28 12.28 12.33 -1.54
N VAL A 29 11.50 11.83 -2.50
CA VAL A 29 10.49 12.58 -3.26
C VAL A 29 9.19 11.77 -3.33
N PRO A 30 8.03 12.40 -3.63
CA PRO A 30 6.80 11.66 -3.91
C PRO A 30 6.98 10.69 -5.09
N LEU A 31 6.21 9.61 -5.10
CA LEU A 31 6.13 8.69 -6.23
C LEU A 31 5.35 9.31 -7.41
N GLY A 32 4.35 10.13 -7.09
CA GLY A 32 3.42 10.72 -8.03
C GLY A 32 1.97 10.26 -7.78
N VAL A 33 1.30 9.74 -8.79
CA VAL A 33 -0.05 9.19 -8.69
C VAL A 33 0.01 7.67 -8.53
N VAL A 34 -0.58 7.16 -7.44
CA VAL A 34 -0.56 5.73 -7.10
C VAL A 34 -1.95 5.13 -7.22
N GLY A 35 -2.09 4.08 -8.03
CA GLY A 35 -3.30 3.27 -8.10
C GLY A 35 -3.23 2.12 -7.07
N VAL A 36 -4.17 2.05 -6.14
CA VAL A 36 -4.20 0.95 -5.15
C VAL A 36 -5.48 0.16 -5.29
N ILE A 37 -5.34 -1.12 -5.65
CA ILE A 37 -6.46 -2.06 -5.83
C ILE A 37 -6.41 -3.05 -4.69
N PHE A 38 -7.49 -3.10 -3.87
CA PHE A 38 -7.53 -3.92 -2.66
C PHE A 38 -8.86 -4.64 -2.50
N GLU A 39 -8.84 -5.78 -1.83
CA GLU A 39 -10.01 -6.62 -1.54
C GLU A 39 -10.30 -6.64 -0.04
N ALA A 40 -11.58 -6.78 0.33
CA ALA A 40 -12.10 -7.13 1.67
C ALA A 40 -11.45 -6.40 2.88
N ARG A 41 -11.05 -5.12 2.71
CA ARG A 41 -10.41 -4.33 3.77
C ARG A 41 -10.96 -2.91 3.81
N PRO A 42 -12.09 -2.67 4.45
CA PRO A 42 -12.70 -1.34 4.47
C PRO A 42 -11.85 -0.28 5.18
N ASP A 43 -11.01 -0.67 6.14
CA ASP A 43 -10.05 0.20 6.81
C ASP A 43 -8.88 0.64 5.92
N ALA A 44 -8.67 -0.04 4.80
CA ALA A 44 -7.58 0.25 3.87
C ALA A 44 -7.71 1.63 3.24
N VAL A 45 -8.92 2.10 2.93
CA VAL A 45 -9.14 3.44 2.36
C VAL A 45 -8.51 4.52 3.23
N MET A 46 -8.81 4.51 4.53
CA MET A 46 -8.27 5.50 5.47
C MET A 46 -6.75 5.40 5.60
N GLN A 47 -6.23 4.17 5.71
CA GLN A 47 -4.80 3.93 5.88
C GLN A 47 -4.02 4.37 4.64
N ILE A 48 -4.45 3.97 3.46
CA ILE A 48 -3.77 4.27 2.20
C ILE A 48 -3.86 5.77 1.90
N ALA A 49 -5.05 6.36 2.00
CA ALA A 49 -5.25 7.78 1.76
C ALA A 49 -4.39 8.66 2.67
N SER A 50 -4.36 8.35 3.98
CA SER A 50 -3.54 9.11 4.93
C SER A 50 -2.05 9.00 4.65
N LEU A 51 -1.56 7.83 4.23
CA LEU A 51 -0.17 7.62 3.84
C LEU A 51 0.16 8.31 2.52
N ALA A 52 -0.73 8.25 1.52
CA ALA A 52 -0.56 8.93 0.24
C ALA A 52 -0.41 10.43 0.45
N ILE A 53 -1.35 11.07 1.15
CA ILE A 53 -1.29 12.50 1.46
C ILE A 53 -0.03 12.84 2.25
N ARG A 54 0.33 12.05 3.28
CA ARG A 54 1.53 12.28 4.09
C ARG A 54 2.82 12.22 3.30
N SER A 55 2.86 11.40 2.25
CA SER A 55 4.02 11.24 1.37
C SER A 55 3.93 12.05 0.07
N GLY A 56 2.98 12.99 -0.03
CA GLY A 56 2.83 13.91 -1.16
C GLY A 56 2.36 13.25 -2.46
N ASN A 57 1.72 12.08 -2.37
CA ASN A 57 1.23 11.35 -3.54
C ASN A 57 -0.28 11.59 -3.75
N GLY A 58 -0.70 11.60 -5.01
CA GLY A 58 -2.09 11.37 -5.37
C GLY A 58 -2.44 9.87 -5.31
N ALA A 59 -3.69 9.53 -4.99
CA ALA A 59 -4.11 8.14 -4.92
C ALA A 59 -5.47 7.88 -5.57
N LEU A 60 -5.50 6.87 -6.46
CA LEU A 60 -6.70 6.26 -7.03
C LEU A 60 -6.96 4.95 -6.29
N LEU A 61 -8.05 4.90 -5.51
CA LEU A 61 -8.36 3.79 -4.61
C LEU A 61 -9.47 2.93 -5.20
N LYS A 62 -9.27 1.63 -5.30
CA LYS A 62 -10.28 0.66 -5.76
C LYS A 62 -10.44 -0.45 -4.74
N GLY A 63 -11.48 -0.38 -3.96
CA GLY A 63 -11.86 -1.43 -3.02
C GLY A 63 -12.78 -2.50 -3.62
N GLY A 64 -12.99 -3.60 -2.89
CA GLY A 64 -13.95 -4.62 -3.23
C GLY A 64 -15.41 -4.11 -3.19
N SER A 65 -16.28 -4.74 -3.95
CA SER A 65 -17.70 -4.36 -4.02
C SER A 65 -18.46 -4.61 -2.72
N GLU A 66 -18.00 -5.55 -1.91
CA GLU A 66 -18.57 -5.94 -0.62
C GLU A 66 -18.47 -4.81 0.44
N ALA A 67 -17.45 -3.95 0.32
CA ALA A 67 -17.22 -2.83 1.22
C ALA A 67 -17.57 -1.46 0.60
N ARG A 68 -18.30 -1.43 -0.52
CA ARG A 68 -18.52 -0.22 -1.30
C ARG A 68 -19.09 0.94 -0.47
N CYS A 69 -20.19 0.71 0.25
CA CYS A 69 -20.82 1.78 1.05
C CYS A 69 -19.89 2.32 2.14
N THR A 70 -19.10 1.44 2.77
CA THR A 70 -18.10 1.85 3.77
C THR A 70 -16.98 2.66 3.13
N ASN A 71 -16.48 2.22 1.97
CA ASN A 71 -15.43 2.93 1.24
C ASN A 71 -15.88 4.32 0.79
N GLU A 72 -17.13 4.45 0.29
CA GLU A 72 -17.75 5.72 -0.10
C GLU A 72 -17.85 6.65 1.11
N ALA A 73 -18.41 6.18 2.23
CA ALA A 73 -18.54 6.99 3.45
C ALA A 73 -17.19 7.47 4.01
N VAL A 74 -16.16 6.61 3.97
CA VAL A 74 -14.81 6.99 4.38
C VAL A 74 -14.22 8.02 3.42
N MET A 75 -14.42 7.84 2.12
CA MET A 75 -13.95 8.79 1.12
C MET A 75 -14.62 10.17 1.28
N ASP A 76 -15.92 10.22 1.51
CA ASP A 76 -16.65 11.47 1.76
C ASP A 76 -16.08 12.22 2.97
N ALA A 77 -15.78 11.50 4.05
CA ALA A 77 -15.14 12.09 5.23
C ALA A 77 -13.71 12.62 4.94
N LEU A 78 -12.93 11.89 4.12
CA LEU A 78 -11.61 12.33 3.68
C LEU A 78 -11.69 13.56 2.80
N GLN A 79 -12.63 13.60 1.84
CA GLN A 79 -12.86 14.74 0.96
C GLN A 79 -13.27 15.99 1.75
N ALA A 80 -14.16 15.84 2.76
CA ALA A 80 -14.53 16.92 3.65
C ALA A 80 -13.32 17.46 4.45
N GLY A 81 -12.43 16.57 4.89
CA GLY A 81 -11.18 16.94 5.55
C GLY A 81 -10.21 17.69 4.63
N LEU A 82 -10.06 17.22 3.39
CA LEU A 82 -9.20 17.86 2.38
C LEU A 82 -9.73 19.26 2.01
N ALA A 83 -11.05 19.45 1.88
CA ALA A 83 -11.66 20.74 1.59
C ALA A 83 -11.35 21.80 2.65
N ALA A 84 -11.04 21.40 3.89
CA ALA A 84 -10.61 22.28 4.98
C ALA A 84 -9.08 22.45 5.06
N SER A 85 -8.32 21.94 4.09
CA SER A 85 -6.86 21.94 4.06
C SER A 85 -6.30 22.58 2.78
N PRO A 86 -5.00 22.87 2.71
CA PRO A 86 -4.38 23.36 1.47
C PRO A 86 -4.18 22.27 0.40
N VAL A 87 -4.49 21.01 0.70
CA VAL A 87 -4.37 19.90 -0.24
C VAL A 87 -5.63 19.81 -1.10
N SER A 88 -5.47 19.71 -2.43
CA SER A 88 -6.61 19.54 -3.33
C SER A 88 -7.40 18.27 -3.00
N ALA A 89 -8.73 18.37 -3.05
CA ALA A 89 -9.61 17.20 -2.95
C ALA A 89 -9.33 16.18 -4.06
N ASP A 90 -8.88 16.62 -5.25
CA ASP A 90 -8.51 15.76 -6.38
C ASP A 90 -7.27 14.88 -6.13
N ALA A 91 -6.57 15.09 -5.01
CA ALA A 91 -5.47 14.21 -4.61
C ALA A 91 -5.93 12.79 -4.29
N LEU A 92 -7.21 12.58 -3.99
CA LEU A 92 -7.80 11.27 -3.71
C LEU A 92 -9.04 11.03 -4.58
N ALA A 93 -9.12 9.86 -5.20
CA ALA A 93 -10.31 9.41 -5.89
C ALA A 93 -10.64 7.95 -5.56
N LEU A 94 -11.93 7.64 -5.42
CA LEU A 94 -12.42 6.27 -5.21
C LEU A 94 -13.05 5.75 -6.50
N LEU A 95 -12.55 4.60 -6.96
CA LEU A 95 -13.10 3.85 -8.09
C LEU A 95 -14.05 2.79 -7.54
N THR A 96 -15.28 2.72 -8.06
CA THR A 96 -16.34 1.85 -7.52
C THR A 96 -16.68 0.69 -8.43
N THR A 97 -16.42 0.81 -9.74
CA THR A 97 -16.79 -0.18 -10.74
C THR A 97 -15.60 -1.01 -11.25
N ARG A 98 -15.90 -2.21 -11.78
CA ARG A 98 -14.91 -3.02 -12.47
C ARG A 98 -14.37 -2.35 -13.73
N GLN A 99 -15.21 -1.61 -14.43
CA GLN A 99 -14.85 -0.91 -15.66
C GLN A 99 -13.79 0.18 -15.36
N GLU A 100 -13.98 0.94 -14.28
CA GLU A 100 -12.99 1.93 -13.82
C GLU A 100 -11.66 1.26 -13.43
N SER A 101 -11.70 0.07 -12.83
CA SER A 101 -10.48 -0.68 -12.53
C SER A 101 -9.70 -1.04 -13.79
N LEU A 102 -10.41 -1.50 -14.84
CA LEU A 102 -9.79 -1.83 -16.11
C LEU A 102 -9.27 -0.59 -16.85
N ALA A 103 -9.98 0.54 -16.71
CA ALA A 103 -9.52 1.83 -17.24
C ALA A 103 -8.25 2.29 -16.53
N LEU A 104 -8.17 2.17 -15.20
CA LEU A 104 -6.98 2.49 -14.41
C LEU A 104 -5.72 1.80 -14.95
N LEU A 105 -5.82 0.51 -15.33
CA LEU A 105 -4.68 -0.26 -15.84
C LEU A 105 -4.10 0.26 -17.17
N ARG A 106 -4.82 1.16 -17.86
CA ARG A 106 -4.44 1.75 -19.15
C ARG A 106 -3.97 3.19 -19.03
N LEU A 107 -3.89 3.74 -17.84
CA LEU A 107 -3.46 5.12 -17.59
C LEU A 107 -1.94 5.25 -17.49
N ASP A 108 -1.20 4.50 -18.32
CA ASP A 108 0.23 4.66 -18.44
C ASP A 108 0.57 6.11 -18.87
N GLY A 109 1.50 6.74 -18.16
CA GLY A 109 1.83 8.16 -18.30
C GLY A 109 1.01 9.12 -17.43
N LEU A 110 -0.05 8.65 -16.74
CA LEU A 110 -0.82 9.42 -15.76
C LEU A 110 -0.76 8.82 -14.36
N VAL A 111 -0.52 7.51 -14.26
CA VAL A 111 -0.35 6.77 -13.02
C VAL A 111 1.07 6.21 -12.98
N ASP A 112 1.78 6.47 -11.91
CA ASP A 112 3.21 6.15 -11.76
C ASP A 112 3.44 4.76 -11.19
N LEU A 113 2.51 4.25 -10.37
CA LEU A 113 2.63 2.96 -9.69
C LEU A 113 1.27 2.35 -9.41
N ILE A 114 1.14 1.03 -9.59
CA ILE A 114 -0.02 0.26 -9.11
C ILE A 114 0.42 -0.65 -7.97
N ILE A 115 -0.37 -0.65 -6.88
CA ILE A 115 -0.17 -1.51 -5.70
C ILE A 115 -1.40 -2.39 -5.53
N PRO A 116 -1.37 -3.64 -6.02
CA PRO A 116 -2.43 -4.61 -5.77
C PRO A 116 -2.30 -5.22 -4.37
N ARG A 117 -3.44 -5.40 -3.70
CA ARG A 117 -3.57 -6.06 -2.40
C ARG A 117 -4.76 -7.01 -2.42
N GLY A 118 -4.53 -8.27 -2.69
CA GLY A 118 -5.55 -9.29 -2.81
C GLY A 118 -4.94 -10.65 -3.14
N SER A 119 -5.68 -11.50 -3.83
CA SER A 119 -5.22 -12.82 -4.25
C SER A 119 -4.06 -12.75 -5.26
N ASN A 120 -3.28 -13.84 -5.34
CA ASN A 120 -2.22 -13.96 -6.34
C ASN A 120 -2.76 -13.89 -7.78
N GLU A 121 -3.97 -14.35 -8.00
CA GLU A 121 -4.65 -14.26 -9.30
C GLU A 121 -4.90 -12.82 -9.69
N LEU A 122 -5.38 -11.99 -8.74
CA LEU A 122 -5.57 -10.55 -8.96
C LEU A 122 -4.24 -9.86 -9.28
N VAL A 123 -3.19 -10.17 -8.54
CA VAL A 123 -1.86 -9.57 -8.76
C VAL A 123 -1.35 -9.92 -10.15
N ARG A 124 -1.39 -11.19 -10.54
CA ARG A 124 -0.98 -11.64 -11.88
C ARG A 124 -1.83 -11.00 -12.97
N PHE A 125 -3.15 -10.99 -12.80
CA PHE A 125 -4.05 -10.35 -13.76
C PHE A 125 -3.66 -8.87 -13.98
N ILE A 126 -3.36 -8.13 -12.92
CA ILE A 126 -2.95 -6.72 -13.02
C ILE A 126 -1.61 -6.63 -13.76
N GLN A 127 -0.62 -7.44 -13.39
CA GLN A 127 0.70 -7.44 -14.04
C GLN A 127 0.63 -7.75 -15.54
N ASP A 128 -0.25 -8.66 -15.93
CA ASP A 128 -0.42 -9.07 -17.34
C ASP A 128 -1.20 -8.04 -18.18
N ASN A 129 -1.93 -7.11 -17.53
CA ASN A 129 -2.86 -6.19 -18.21
C ASN A 129 -2.50 -4.71 -18.09
N THR A 130 -1.32 -4.37 -17.57
CA THR A 130 -0.85 -2.99 -17.48
C THR A 130 0.59 -2.82 -17.94
N ARG A 131 0.93 -1.60 -18.37
CA ARG A 131 2.31 -1.16 -18.59
C ARG A 131 2.84 -0.30 -17.44
N ILE A 132 1.96 0.09 -16.51
CA ILE A 132 2.34 0.84 -15.33
C ILE A 132 3.16 -0.08 -14.42
N PRO A 133 4.24 0.38 -13.78
CA PRO A 133 4.96 -0.39 -12.78
C PRO A 133 4.02 -0.94 -11.71
N VAL A 134 4.16 -2.23 -11.35
CA VAL A 134 3.32 -2.90 -10.36
C VAL A 134 4.18 -3.32 -9.18
N LEU A 135 3.86 -2.80 -8.00
CA LEU A 135 4.44 -3.26 -6.74
C LEU A 135 3.55 -4.38 -6.18
N GLY A 136 3.71 -5.57 -6.76
CA GLY A 136 3.02 -6.78 -6.30
C GLY A 136 3.64 -7.35 -5.03
N HIS A 137 2.94 -8.33 -4.46
CA HIS A 137 3.47 -9.16 -3.38
C HIS A 137 3.63 -10.60 -3.87
N ALA A 138 4.54 -11.33 -3.27
CA ALA A 138 4.64 -12.79 -3.41
C ALA A 138 3.75 -13.49 -2.37
N ASP A 139 3.68 -14.82 -2.45
CA ASP A 139 2.99 -15.64 -1.46
C ASP A 139 3.53 -15.36 -0.05
N GLY A 140 2.62 -15.27 0.91
CA GLY A 140 2.97 -15.18 2.32
C GLY A 140 3.40 -16.54 2.85
N VAL A 141 4.62 -16.98 2.51
CA VAL A 141 5.20 -18.21 3.07
C VAL A 141 5.78 -17.87 4.44
N CYS A 142 5.11 -18.38 5.48
CA CYS A 142 5.53 -18.16 6.85
C CYS A 142 6.44 -19.29 7.32
N HIS A 143 7.38 -18.97 8.20
CA HIS A 143 8.36 -19.93 8.72
C HIS A 143 8.40 -19.86 10.23
N LEU A 144 8.31 -21.04 10.88
CA LEU A 144 8.56 -21.20 12.30
C LEU A 144 9.83 -22.05 12.46
N TYR A 145 10.88 -21.41 12.97
CA TYR A 145 12.13 -22.11 13.28
C TYR A 145 12.19 -22.47 14.75
N VAL A 146 12.49 -23.74 15.05
CA VAL A 146 12.69 -24.24 16.41
C VAL A 146 14.16 -24.59 16.58
N ASP A 147 14.88 -23.80 17.38
CA ASP A 147 16.28 -24.02 17.68
C ASP A 147 16.48 -25.25 18.58
N ALA A 148 17.66 -25.88 18.50
CA ALA A 148 18.01 -27.04 19.33
C ALA A 148 18.00 -26.76 20.84
N ALA A 149 18.20 -25.50 21.24
CA ALA A 149 18.16 -25.06 22.63
C ALA A 149 16.75 -24.59 23.07
N ALA A 150 15.73 -24.69 22.21
CA ALA A 150 14.38 -24.23 22.51
C ALA A 150 13.69 -25.10 23.58
N ASP A 151 12.86 -24.48 24.42
CA ASP A 151 11.87 -25.19 25.23
C ASP A 151 10.81 -25.82 24.34
N ILE A 152 10.83 -27.16 24.23
CA ILE A 152 9.96 -27.91 23.35
C ILE A 152 8.48 -27.72 23.69
N ALA A 153 8.11 -27.64 24.96
CA ALA A 153 6.74 -27.43 25.38
C ALA A 153 6.21 -26.07 24.93
N LYS A 154 7.04 -25.04 25.03
CA LYS A 154 6.73 -23.70 24.50
C LYS A 154 6.67 -23.71 22.97
N ALA A 155 7.64 -24.33 22.31
CA ALA A 155 7.68 -24.44 20.84
C ALA A 155 6.43 -25.10 20.26
N VAL A 156 5.95 -26.19 20.87
CA VAL A 156 4.72 -26.87 20.46
C VAL A 156 3.51 -25.95 20.62
N ARG A 157 3.37 -25.26 21.75
CA ARG A 157 2.24 -24.31 21.94
C ARG A 157 2.25 -23.19 20.90
N VAL A 158 3.42 -22.60 20.65
CA VAL A 158 3.56 -21.53 19.64
C VAL A 158 3.26 -22.07 18.24
N ALA A 159 3.76 -23.25 17.88
CA ALA A 159 3.52 -23.85 16.57
C ALA A 159 2.03 -24.14 16.33
N VAL A 160 1.34 -24.70 17.35
CA VAL A 160 -0.09 -24.97 17.25
C VAL A 160 -0.89 -23.68 17.12
N ASP A 161 -0.59 -22.69 17.96
CA ASP A 161 -1.27 -21.39 17.92
C ASP A 161 -1.05 -20.70 16.55
N SER A 162 0.18 -20.61 16.09
CA SER A 162 0.55 -20.00 14.81
C SER A 162 -0.15 -20.67 13.62
N LYS A 163 -0.34 -21.97 13.64
CA LYS A 163 -0.94 -22.72 12.54
C LYS A 163 -2.45 -22.77 12.57
N SER A 164 -3.05 -22.77 13.75
CA SER A 164 -4.48 -22.95 13.94
C SER A 164 -5.26 -21.67 14.21
N GLN A 165 -4.64 -20.66 14.81
CA GLN A 165 -5.26 -19.37 15.05
C GLN A 165 -5.19 -18.52 13.79
N TYR A 166 -6.35 -18.22 13.22
CA TYR A 166 -6.48 -17.36 12.04
C TYR A 166 -5.63 -17.83 10.83
N PRO A 167 -5.88 -19.05 10.31
CA PRO A 167 -4.99 -19.71 9.35
C PRO A 167 -4.87 -19.00 8.00
N ALA A 168 -5.73 -18.02 7.71
CA ALA A 168 -5.66 -17.19 6.50
C ALA A 168 -4.70 -15.99 6.64
N ALA A 169 -4.20 -15.71 7.83
CA ALA A 169 -3.24 -14.65 8.05
C ALA A 169 -1.80 -15.15 7.87
N CYS A 170 -0.95 -14.31 7.26
CA CYS A 170 0.48 -14.61 7.10
C CYS A 170 1.22 -14.28 8.41
N ASN A 171 1.00 -15.04 9.46
CA ASN A 171 1.53 -14.78 10.80
C ASN A 171 2.33 -15.96 11.40
N ALA A 172 2.54 -17.04 10.65
CA ALA A 172 3.36 -18.17 11.05
C ALA A 172 3.96 -18.89 9.85
#